data_ed66c19965b95cb75a8ef7962fb78709
#
_entry.id   ed66c19965b95cb75a8ef7962fb78709
#
_cell.length_a   1.000
_cell.length_b   1.000
_cell.length_c   1.000
_cell.angle_alpha   90.00
_cell.angle_beta   90.00
_cell.angle_gamma   90.00
#
_symmetry.space_group_name_H-M   'P 1'
#
loop_
_entity.id
_entity.type
_entity.pdbx_description
1 polymer ?
#
loop_
_entity_poly.entity_id
_entity_poly.type
_entity_poly.pdbx_seq_one_letter_code
_entity_poly.pdbx_strand_id
1 'polypeptide(L)'
;MTAPRGFKDHFSQVAAAYASHRPSYPAALVDFLAALAPARRLAWDAGCGSGQLSLLLAGSFERVIATDASHEQIARATAHPKVEYRCAPAEASGLPDGVADLATAAQAAHWFDLGAYFAEVRRVTRPGGIVALIGYGVVTADAAVNAVIGPFYRDTLARYWPPERRHVDDGYRALPFPFVELAPPAFEIRLDWRLADLVGYVGTWSAVWALEQAEGRGPFEAFCRELARAWGTVTAARTVRWPLMLRVGRV
;
A
#
# COMPACT_ATOMS: atom_id res chain seq x y z
N MET A 1 26.24 -1.54 -18.86
CA MET A 1 25.76 -0.58 -17.83
C MET A 1 24.36 -0.15 -18.25
N THR A 2 23.34 -0.76 -17.70
CA THR A 2 21.93 -0.36 -17.90
C THR A 2 21.66 0.86 -17.04
N ALA A 3 21.15 1.93 -17.66
CA ALA A 3 20.75 3.14 -16.93
C ALA A 3 19.74 2.80 -15.82
N PRO A 4 19.79 3.46 -14.65
CA PRO A 4 18.82 3.25 -13.60
C PRO A 4 17.42 3.57 -14.16
N ARG A 5 16.46 2.67 -13.94
CA ARG A 5 15.04 2.90 -14.30
C ARG A 5 14.59 4.13 -13.52
N GLY A 6 14.32 5.22 -14.23
CA GLY A 6 13.82 6.44 -13.62
C GLY A 6 12.54 6.17 -12.84
N PHE A 7 12.44 6.75 -11.64
CA PHE A 7 11.24 6.74 -10.80
C PHE A 7 10.04 7.22 -11.64
N LYS A 8 9.02 6.37 -11.79
CA LYS A 8 7.78 6.72 -12.48
C LYS A 8 6.84 7.36 -11.47
N ASP A 9 6.79 8.68 -11.45
CA ASP A 9 5.88 9.43 -10.58
C ASP A 9 4.43 9.35 -11.10
N HIS A 10 3.72 8.30 -10.71
CA HIS A 10 2.30 8.12 -11.01
C HIS A 10 1.37 8.75 -9.95
N PHE A 11 1.91 9.31 -8.86
CA PHE A 11 1.15 9.61 -7.66
C PHE A 11 1.02 11.10 -7.33
N SER A 12 1.87 11.96 -7.89
CA SER A 12 1.94 13.38 -7.52
C SER A 12 0.68 14.17 -7.89
N GLN A 13 -0.02 13.81 -8.97
CA GLN A 13 -1.16 14.60 -9.46
C GLN A 13 -2.50 14.28 -8.77
N VAL A 14 -2.63 13.14 -8.09
CA VAL A 14 -3.88 12.68 -7.44
C VAL A 14 -3.81 12.78 -5.91
N ALA A 15 -2.72 13.27 -5.38
CA ALA A 15 -2.31 13.11 -4.00
C ALA A 15 -3.22 13.78 -2.94
N ALA A 16 -3.97 14.84 -3.23
CA ALA A 16 -4.84 15.49 -2.23
C ALA A 16 -6.12 14.67 -1.97
N ALA A 17 -6.76 14.14 -3.03
CA ALA A 17 -7.90 13.22 -2.91
C ALA A 17 -7.46 11.85 -2.38
N TYR A 18 -6.22 11.47 -2.66
CA TYR A 18 -5.60 10.21 -2.25
C TYR A 18 -5.45 10.08 -0.71
N ALA A 19 -5.05 11.16 -0.02
CA ALA A 19 -4.83 11.13 1.42
C ALA A 19 -6.13 11.00 2.22
N SER A 20 -7.24 11.56 1.73
CA SER A 20 -8.54 11.56 2.44
C SER A 20 -9.36 10.28 2.28
N HIS A 21 -9.08 9.45 1.26
CA HIS A 21 -9.87 8.25 0.93
C HIS A 21 -9.09 6.93 1.03
N ARG A 22 -7.81 6.95 1.44
CA ARG A 22 -7.07 5.70 1.61
C ARG A 22 -7.40 5.01 2.92
N PRO A 23 -7.69 3.69 2.86
CA PRO A 23 -7.95 2.92 4.07
C PRO A 23 -6.68 2.82 4.93
N SER A 24 -6.82 2.93 6.25
CA SER A 24 -5.74 2.68 7.21
C SER A 24 -5.63 1.18 7.50
N TYR A 25 -4.43 0.72 7.83
CA TYR A 25 -4.19 -0.67 8.22
C TYR A 25 -4.78 -0.96 9.61
N PRO A 26 -5.21 -2.22 9.89
CA PRO A 26 -5.70 -2.58 11.23
C PRO A 26 -4.54 -2.60 12.24
N ALA A 27 -4.78 -2.12 13.45
CA ALA A 27 -3.77 -2.14 14.52
C ALA A 27 -3.25 -3.55 14.82
N ALA A 28 -4.12 -4.57 14.72
CA ALA A 28 -3.76 -5.97 14.90
C ALA A 28 -2.65 -6.47 13.95
N LEU A 29 -2.51 -5.89 12.75
CA LEU A 29 -1.40 -6.16 11.85
C LEU A 29 -0.08 -5.69 12.46
N VAL A 30 -0.05 -4.47 12.98
CA VAL A 30 1.15 -3.89 13.59
C VAL A 30 1.51 -4.64 14.87
N ASP A 31 0.54 -4.99 15.69
CA ASP A 31 0.75 -5.79 16.91
C ASP A 31 1.36 -7.15 16.59
N PHE A 32 0.88 -7.82 15.54
CA PHE A 32 1.43 -9.09 15.05
C PHE A 32 2.89 -8.93 14.60
N LEU A 33 3.19 -7.95 13.77
CA LEU A 33 4.56 -7.71 13.29
C LEU A 33 5.51 -7.34 14.42
N ALA A 34 5.06 -6.50 15.35
CA ALA A 34 5.83 -6.11 16.53
C ALA A 34 6.08 -7.27 17.51
N ALA A 35 5.15 -8.25 17.59
CA ALA A 35 5.33 -9.45 18.40
C ALA A 35 6.36 -10.42 17.80
N LEU A 36 6.54 -10.42 16.49
CA LEU A 36 7.55 -11.24 15.80
C LEU A 36 8.96 -10.64 15.87
N ALA A 37 9.04 -9.32 15.94
CA ALA A 37 10.32 -8.58 15.95
C ALA A 37 11.14 -8.90 17.21
N PRO A 38 12.49 -9.03 17.12
CA PRO A 38 13.35 -9.36 18.24
C PRO A 38 13.40 -8.27 19.32
N ALA A 39 13.12 -7.03 18.92
CA ALA A 39 12.96 -5.87 19.80
C ALA A 39 12.01 -4.85 19.13
N ARG A 40 11.71 -3.76 19.85
CA ARG A 40 10.82 -2.70 19.33
C ARG A 40 11.50 -1.33 19.30
N ARG A 41 12.82 -1.32 19.00
CA ARG A 41 13.60 -0.08 19.00
C ARG A 41 13.38 0.71 17.71
N LEU A 42 13.51 0.04 16.55
CA LEU A 42 13.42 0.69 15.27
C LEU A 42 12.65 -0.14 14.24
N ALA A 43 11.63 0.48 13.63
CA ALA A 43 11.01 -0.02 12.41
C ALA A 43 11.45 0.86 11.21
N TRP A 44 11.71 0.22 10.08
CA TRP A 44 11.91 0.87 8.78
C TRP A 44 10.71 0.62 7.89
N ASP A 45 10.07 1.69 7.40
CA ASP A 45 8.94 1.65 6.48
C ASP A 45 9.39 2.17 5.11
N ALA A 46 9.62 1.25 4.16
CA ALA A 46 10.12 1.54 2.83
C ALA A 46 8.97 1.77 1.84
N GLY A 47 9.05 2.87 1.05
CA GLY A 47 7.94 3.31 0.19
C GLY A 47 6.74 3.73 1.02
N CYS A 48 6.99 4.53 2.05
CA CYS A 48 6.02 4.88 3.09
C CYS A 48 4.87 5.77 2.59
N GLY A 49 4.99 6.36 1.41
CA GLY A 49 4.06 7.37 0.93
C GLY A 49 3.94 8.54 1.91
N SER A 50 2.72 8.92 2.26
CA SER A 50 2.43 9.94 3.27
C SER A 50 2.38 9.41 4.73
N GLY A 51 2.83 8.16 4.98
CA GLY A 51 3.12 7.66 6.33
C GLY A 51 1.98 6.91 7.01
N GLN A 52 0.99 6.38 6.30
CA GLN A 52 -0.15 5.70 6.92
C GLN A 52 0.25 4.53 7.81
N LEU A 53 1.16 3.65 7.34
CA LEU A 53 1.67 2.55 8.16
C LEU A 53 2.69 3.05 9.18
N SER A 54 3.52 4.01 8.81
CA SER A 54 4.55 4.59 9.70
C SER A 54 3.98 5.12 11.00
N LEU A 55 2.83 5.82 10.94
CA LEU A 55 2.14 6.32 12.13
C LEU A 55 1.63 5.21 13.04
N LEU A 56 1.15 4.10 12.48
CA LEU A 56 0.71 2.94 13.25
C LEU A 56 1.91 2.23 13.90
N LEU A 57 3.02 2.07 13.16
CA LEU A 57 4.26 1.51 13.68
C LEU A 57 4.81 2.32 14.87
N ALA A 58 4.66 3.64 14.86
CA ALA A 58 5.06 4.52 15.95
C ALA A 58 4.32 4.24 17.28
N GLY A 59 3.16 3.59 17.22
CA GLY A 59 2.45 3.09 18.40
C GLY A 59 3.14 1.90 19.09
N SER A 60 3.90 1.10 18.33
CA SER A 60 4.51 -0.14 18.83
C SER A 60 6.04 -0.12 18.89
N PHE A 61 6.69 0.83 18.18
CA PHE A 61 8.14 0.98 18.14
C PHE A 61 8.57 2.30 18.81
N GLU A 62 9.81 2.31 19.34
CA GLU A 62 10.40 3.51 19.93
C GLU A 62 10.68 4.58 18.87
N ARG A 63 11.10 4.14 17.67
CA ARG A 63 11.40 4.99 16.52
C ARG A 63 10.97 4.32 15.22
N VAL A 64 10.51 5.11 14.26
CA VAL A 64 10.23 4.69 12.89
C VAL A 64 11.05 5.56 11.94
N ILE A 65 11.78 4.95 11.02
CA ILE A 65 12.36 5.65 9.87
C ILE A 65 11.51 5.27 8.67
N ALA A 66 10.91 6.27 8.05
CA ALA A 66 10.01 6.14 6.93
C ALA A 66 10.66 6.74 5.68
N THR A 67 10.87 5.93 4.65
CA THR A 67 11.53 6.38 3.42
C THR A 67 10.60 6.28 2.23
N ASP A 68 10.63 7.28 1.35
CA ASP A 68 9.96 7.26 0.06
C ASP A 68 10.82 8.00 -0.97
N ALA A 69 10.81 7.53 -2.22
CA ALA A 69 11.55 8.18 -3.29
C ALA A 69 10.90 9.49 -3.76
N SER A 70 9.63 9.72 -3.42
CA SER A 70 8.87 10.92 -3.77
C SER A 70 8.98 12.00 -2.71
N HIS A 71 9.62 13.11 -3.06
CA HIS A 71 9.62 14.32 -2.23
C HIS A 71 8.20 14.83 -1.89
N GLU A 72 7.28 14.70 -2.83
CA GLU A 72 5.90 15.16 -2.63
C GLU A 72 5.13 14.32 -1.64
N GLN A 73 5.38 13.00 -1.61
CA GLN A 73 4.79 12.11 -0.60
C GLN A 73 5.32 12.47 0.78
N ILE A 74 6.63 12.62 0.91
CA ILE A 74 7.28 13.01 2.18
C ILE A 74 6.79 14.39 2.65
N ALA A 75 6.64 15.37 1.75
CA ALA A 75 6.16 16.71 2.11
C ALA A 75 4.70 16.72 2.64
N ARG A 76 3.92 15.69 2.32
CA ARG A 76 2.53 15.51 2.79
C ARG A 76 2.42 14.59 4.00
N ALA A 77 3.52 14.04 4.47
CA ALA A 77 3.51 13.11 5.58
C ALA A 77 3.11 13.81 6.88
N THR A 78 2.30 13.12 7.67
CA THR A 78 1.87 13.64 8.97
C THR A 78 3.01 13.56 9.98
N ALA A 79 3.42 14.69 10.53
CA ALA A 79 4.47 14.74 11.54
C ALA A 79 4.10 13.94 12.80
N HIS A 80 5.05 13.17 13.32
CA HIS A 80 4.91 12.43 14.55
C HIS A 80 6.26 12.37 15.28
N PRO A 81 6.34 12.54 16.61
CA PRO A 81 7.62 12.65 17.33
C PRO A 81 8.52 11.41 17.24
N LYS A 82 7.94 10.25 16.94
CA LYS A 82 8.70 8.98 16.78
C LYS A 82 8.97 8.62 15.31
N VAL A 83 8.47 9.38 14.33
CA VAL A 83 8.63 9.08 12.90
C VAL A 83 9.55 10.09 12.26
N GLU A 84 10.63 9.61 11.68
CA GLU A 84 11.54 10.39 10.86
C GLU A 84 11.32 10.07 9.39
N TYR A 85 10.84 11.04 8.62
CA TYR A 85 10.62 10.92 7.19
C TYR A 85 11.85 11.33 6.40
N ARG A 86 12.25 10.51 5.41
CA ARG A 86 13.40 10.77 4.53
C ARG A 86 13.03 10.52 3.08
N CYS A 87 13.48 11.41 2.20
CA CYS A 87 13.42 11.13 0.77
C CYS A 87 14.59 10.25 0.38
N ALA A 88 14.32 8.94 0.19
CA ALA A 88 15.32 7.95 -0.19
C ALA A 88 14.64 6.76 -0.89
N PRO A 89 15.30 6.13 -1.88
CA PRO A 89 14.79 4.92 -2.50
C PRO A 89 14.89 3.73 -1.54
N ALA A 90 14.02 2.73 -1.74
CA ALA A 90 13.99 1.52 -0.92
C ALA A 90 15.29 0.70 -1.02
N GLU A 91 15.97 0.82 -2.14
CA GLU A 91 17.23 0.13 -2.45
C GLU A 91 18.47 0.75 -1.78
N ALA A 92 18.33 1.96 -1.23
CA ALA A 92 19.41 2.71 -0.57
C ALA A 92 18.82 3.66 0.48
N SER A 93 18.38 3.10 1.60
CA SER A 93 17.64 3.81 2.66
C SER A 93 18.47 4.84 3.43
N GLY A 94 19.79 4.73 3.39
CA GLY A 94 20.71 5.54 4.20
C GLY A 94 20.70 5.18 5.69
N LEU A 95 20.10 4.05 6.08
CA LEU A 95 20.18 3.55 7.45
C LEU A 95 21.52 2.86 7.71
N PRO A 96 22.04 2.90 8.95
CA PRO A 96 23.19 2.08 9.34
C PRO A 96 22.89 0.57 9.28
N ASP A 97 23.92 -0.25 9.26
CA ASP A 97 23.82 -1.71 9.27
C ASP A 97 23.21 -2.22 10.58
N GLY A 98 22.32 -3.22 10.49
CA GLY A 98 21.82 -3.99 11.64
C GLY A 98 21.06 -3.18 12.68
N VAL A 99 20.38 -2.09 12.31
CA VAL A 99 19.68 -1.21 13.26
C VAL A 99 18.19 -1.52 13.36
N ALA A 100 17.56 -2.01 12.29
CA ALA A 100 16.11 -2.22 12.24
C ALA A 100 15.71 -3.56 12.86
N ASP A 101 14.64 -3.57 13.65
CA ASP A 101 14.00 -4.77 14.18
C ASP A 101 12.92 -5.30 13.21
N LEU A 102 12.33 -4.37 12.45
CA LEU A 102 11.30 -4.63 11.45
C LEU A 102 11.55 -3.77 10.21
N ALA A 103 11.48 -4.38 9.02
CA ALA A 103 11.40 -3.68 7.74
C ALA A 103 10.04 -3.95 7.10
N THR A 104 9.33 -2.90 6.66
CA THR A 104 8.02 -3.02 5.99
C THR A 104 8.05 -2.38 4.62
N ALA A 105 7.25 -2.93 3.69
CA ALA A 105 6.88 -2.27 2.44
C ALA A 105 5.39 -2.49 2.21
N ALA A 106 4.60 -1.42 2.37
CA ALA A 106 3.15 -1.47 2.29
C ALA A 106 2.65 -0.82 0.99
N GLN A 107 2.01 -1.60 0.11
CA GLN A 107 1.58 -1.18 -1.23
C GLN A 107 2.72 -0.57 -2.09
N ALA A 108 3.95 -1.00 -1.87
CA ALA A 108 5.13 -0.41 -2.47
C ALA A 108 6.06 -1.42 -3.18
N ALA A 109 6.18 -2.64 -2.68
CA ALA A 109 7.18 -3.62 -3.11
C ALA A 109 7.16 -3.93 -4.63
N HIS A 110 6.01 -3.82 -5.29
CA HIS A 110 5.90 -4.04 -6.74
C HIS A 110 6.55 -2.95 -7.60
N TRP A 111 6.98 -1.83 -7.00
CA TRP A 111 7.70 -0.75 -7.66
C TRP A 111 9.22 -0.86 -7.52
N PHE A 112 9.72 -1.69 -6.60
CA PHE A 112 11.11 -1.77 -6.23
C PHE A 112 11.94 -2.65 -7.18
N ASP A 113 13.23 -2.38 -7.27
CA ASP A 113 14.22 -3.40 -7.65
C ASP A 113 14.36 -4.35 -6.45
N LEU A 114 13.63 -5.46 -6.50
CA LEU A 114 13.55 -6.39 -5.37
C LEU A 114 14.89 -7.01 -5.00
N GLY A 115 15.79 -7.18 -5.98
CA GLY A 115 17.14 -7.70 -5.70
C GLY A 115 17.92 -6.74 -4.81
N ALA A 116 17.96 -5.48 -5.18
CA ALA A 116 18.63 -4.41 -4.44
C ALA A 116 17.90 -4.10 -3.12
N TYR A 117 16.56 -4.07 -3.13
CA TYR A 117 15.77 -3.86 -1.91
C TYR A 117 16.02 -4.94 -0.86
N PHE A 118 16.02 -6.22 -1.23
CA PHE A 118 16.28 -7.28 -0.25
C PHE A 118 17.74 -7.35 0.21
N ALA A 119 18.68 -6.89 -0.59
CA ALA A 119 20.07 -6.67 -0.13
C ALA A 119 20.11 -5.57 0.93
N GLU A 120 19.38 -4.45 0.71
CA GLU A 120 19.27 -3.37 1.68
C GLU A 120 18.54 -3.82 2.95
N VAL A 121 17.44 -4.59 2.84
CA VAL A 121 16.76 -5.19 3.99
C VAL A 121 17.73 -6.02 4.83
N ARG A 122 18.54 -6.90 4.21
CA ARG A 122 19.54 -7.69 4.94
C ARG A 122 20.61 -6.85 5.61
N ARG A 123 21.02 -5.77 4.98
CA ARG A 123 22.05 -4.87 5.53
C ARG A 123 21.52 -4.10 6.76
N VAL A 124 20.32 -3.52 6.66
CA VAL A 124 19.80 -2.63 7.71
C VAL A 124 19.10 -3.37 8.84
N THR A 125 18.57 -4.57 8.58
CA THR A 125 17.85 -5.34 9.58
C THR A 125 18.82 -6.19 10.39
N ARG A 126 18.66 -6.19 11.70
CA ARG A 126 19.49 -7.03 12.59
C ARG A 126 19.19 -8.52 12.41
N PRO A 127 20.12 -9.41 12.74
CA PRO A 127 19.88 -10.85 12.70
C PRO A 127 18.62 -11.23 13.53
N GLY A 128 17.73 -12.02 12.91
CA GLY A 128 16.45 -12.41 13.50
C GLY A 128 15.36 -11.34 13.43
N GLY A 129 15.63 -10.19 12.82
CA GLY A 129 14.62 -9.18 12.52
C GLY A 129 13.61 -9.63 11.49
N ILE A 130 12.57 -8.86 11.30
CA ILE A 130 11.42 -9.22 10.46
C ILE A 130 11.37 -8.32 9.22
N VAL A 131 11.03 -8.93 8.09
CA VAL A 131 10.64 -8.22 6.87
C VAL A 131 9.19 -8.56 6.54
N ALA A 132 8.38 -7.55 6.15
CA ALA A 132 7.00 -7.73 5.76
C ALA A 132 6.67 -6.95 4.48
N LEU A 133 6.20 -7.68 3.45
CA LEU A 133 5.55 -7.09 2.28
C LEU A 133 4.05 -7.13 2.53
N ILE A 134 3.39 -5.98 2.43
CA ILE A 134 1.98 -5.80 2.75
C ILE A 134 1.28 -5.24 1.51
N GLY A 135 0.20 -5.88 1.11
CA GLY A 135 -0.62 -5.43 0.00
C GLY A 135 -2.10 -5.62 0.28
N TYR A 136 -2.92 -4.98 -0.53
CA TYR A 136 -4.35 -5.27 -0.64
C TYR A 136 -4.79 -5.06 -2.09
N GLY A 137 -5.72 -5.90 -2.52
CA GLY A 137 -6.27 -5.87 -3.87
C GLY A 137 -7.45 -4.90 -4.02
N VAL A 138 -8.42 -5.30 -4.84
CA VAL A 138 -9.64 -4.54 -5.05
C VAL A 138 -10.53 -4.56 -3.81
N VAL A 139 -11.20 -3.43 -3.56
CA VAL A 139 -12.23 -3.32 -2.51
C VAL A 139 -13.40 -4.28 -2.79
N THR A 140 -13.93 -4.85 -1.75
CA THR A 140 -15.14 -5.68 -1.78
C THR A 140 -16.20 -5.16 -0.83
N ALA A 141 -17.48 -5.42 -1.15
CA ALA A 141 -18.63 -5.14 -0.31
C ALA A 141 -19.63 -6.30 -0.40
N ASP A 142 -20.91 -6.04 -0.50
CA ASP A 142 -21.91 -7.06 -0.79
C ASP A 142 -21.92 -7.48 -2.28
N ALA A 143 -22.68 -8.54 -2.58
CA ALA A 143 -22.71 -9.13 -3.92
C ALA A 143 -23.15 -8.14 -5.02
N ALA A 144 -24.12 -7.25 -4.73
CA ALA A 144 -24.64 -6.29 -5.70
C ALA A 144 -23.55 -5.25 -6.08
N VAL A 145 -22.86 -4.71 -5.09
CA VAL A 145 -21.76 -3.75 -5.27
C VAL A 145 -20.58 -4.43 -5.96
N ASN A 146 -20.23 -5.67 -5.57
CA ASN A 146 -19.14 -6.42 -6.19
C ASN A 146 -19.39 -6.75 -7.67
N ALA A 147 -20.67 -6.98 -8.05
CA ALA A 147 -21.06 -7.19 -9.44
C ALA A 147 -20.80 -5.98 -10.34
N VAL A 148 -20.71 -4.77 -9.78
CA VAL A 148 -20.37 -3.54 -10.50
C VAL A 148 -18.86 -3.27 -10.47
N ILE A 149 -18.25 -3.37 -9.29
CA ILE A 149 -16.80 -3.08 -9.13
C ILE A 149 -15.95 -4.08 -9.93
N GLY A 150 -16.29 -5.35 -9.89
CA GLY A 150 -15.51 -6.42 -10.51
C GLY A 150 -15.29 -6.24 -12.00
N PRO A 151 -16.33 -6.11 -12.83
CA PRO A 151 -16.20 -5.84 -14.26
C PRO A 151 -15.50 -4.51 -14.55
N PHE A 152 -15.82 -3.45 -13.83
CA PHE A 152 -15.12 -2.18 -14.00
C PHE A 152 -13.60 -2.32 -13.79
N TYR A 153 -13.19 -2.99 -12.72
CA TYR A 153 -11.79 -3.23 -12.39
C TYR A 153 -11.07 -4.11 -13.41
N ARG A 154 -11.68 -5.26 -13.77
CA ARG A 154 -11.02 -6.29 -14.59
C ARG A 154 -11.13 -6.09 -16.08
N ASP A 155 -12.25 -5.47 -16.55
CA ASP A 155 -12.55 -5.38 -17.97
C ASP A 155 -12.36 -3.95 -18.47
N THR A 156 -13.05 -2.96 -17.86
CA THR A 156 -12.97 -1.56 -18.28
C THR A 156 -11.58 -0.97 -18.03
N LEU A 157 -11.01 -1.21 -16.85
CA LEU A 157 -9.71 -0.67 -16.47
C LEU A 157 -8.52 -1.56 -16.88
N ALA A 158 -8.74 -2.75 -17.43
CA ALA A 158 -7.69 -3.74 -17.71
C ALA A 158 -6.44 -3.16 -18.37
N ARG A 159 -6.63 -2.41 -19.46
CA ARG A 159 -5.53 -1.85 -20.26
C ARG A 159 -4.88 -0.59 -19.66
N TYR A 160 -5.48 -0.03 -18.62
CA TYR A 160 -5.03 1.19 -17.96
C TYR A 160 -4.22 0.93 -16.70
N TRP A 161 -4.24 -0.31 -16.19
CA TRP A 161 -3.40 -0.68 -15.07
C TRP A 161 -1.93 -0.74 -15.46
N PRO A 162 -1.00 -0.21 -14.65
CA PRO A 162 0.42 -0.43 -14.86
C PRO A 162 0.74 -1.93 -14.75
N PRO A 163 1.72 -2.45 -15.55
CA PRO A 163 2.05 -3.88 -15.56
C PRO A 163 2.42 -4.46 -14.18
N GLU A 164 2.97 -3.62 -13.31
CA GLU A 164 3.36 -3.97 -11.94
C GLU A 164 2.15 -4.33 -11.07
N ARG A 165 0.94 -3.84 -11.42
CA ARG A 165 -0.31 -4.14 -10.71
C ARG A 165 -0.60 -5.64 -10.60
N ARG A 166 -0.19 -6.44 -11.60
CA ARG A 166 -0.33 -7.90 -11.58
C ARG A 166 0.24 -8.55 -10.31
N HIS A 167 1.32 -7.98 -9.74
CA HIS A 167 1.92 -8.50 -8.51
C HIS A 167 1.04 -8.29 -7.29
N VAL A 168 0.27 -7.20 -7.28
CA VAL A 168 -0.73 -6.96 -6.24
C VAL A 168 -1.92 -7.91 -6.41
N ASP A 169 -2.37 -8.13 -7.65
CA ASP A 169 -3.52 -9.00 -7.94
C ASP A 169 -3.24 -10.47 -7.64
N ASP A 170 -1.98 -10.92 -7.76
CA ASP A 170 -1.55 -12.26 -7.38
C ASP A 170 -1.16 -12.40 -5.90
N GLY A 171 -1.29 -11.33 -5.10
CA GLY A 171 -0.96 -11.32 -3.68
C GLY A 171 0.54 -11.39 -3.38
N TYR A 172 1.37 -10.86 -4.27
CA TYR A 172 2.84 -10.90 -4.20
C TYR A 172 3.44 -12.30 -4.26
N ARG A 173 2.66 -13.34 -4.62
CA ARG A 173 3.12 -14.73 -4.64
C ARG A 173 4.23 -14.98 -5.65
N ALA A 174 4.18 -14.30 -6.80
CA ALA A 174 5.19 -14.42 -7.85
C ALA A 174 6.46 -13.58 -7.60
N LEU A 175 6.47 -12.69 -6.60
CA LEU A 175 7.66 -11.93 -6.25
C LEU A 175 8.70 -12.86 -5.58
N PRO A 176 10.00 -12.72 -5.88
CA PRO A 176 11.04 -13.36 -5.09
C PRO A 176 10.92 -12.93 -3.62
N PHE A 177 11.16 -13.85 -2.69
CA PHE A 177 11.16 -13.55 -1.26
C PHE A 177 12.21 -14.40 -0.55
N PRO A 178 13.48 -13.98 -0.55
CA PRO A 178 14.60 -14.81 -0.16
C PRO A 178 14.84 -14.84 1.36
N PHE A 179 13.78 -15.01 2.14
CA PHE A 179 13.80 -15.08 3.60
C PHE A 179 13.07 -16.34 4.09
N VAL A 180 13.32 -16.73 5.34
CA VAL A 180 12.56 -17.82 5.97
C VAL A 180 11.13 -17.31 6.20
N GLU A 181 10.19 -17.76 5.35
CA GLU A 181 8.82 -17.27 5.34
C GLU A 181 8.02 -17.80 6.53
N LEU A 182 7.29 -16.91 7.16
CA LEU A 182 6.38 -17.18 8.28
C LEU A 182 4.94 -17.14 7.79
N ALA A 183 4.07 -17.98 8.35
CA ALA A 183 2.65 -17.97 8.02
C ALA A 183 1.90 -16.93 8.88
N PRO A 184 1.49 -15.78 8.32
CA PRO A 184 0.70 -14.80 9.05
C PRO A 184 -0.76 -15.25 9.17
N PRO A 185 -1.48 -14.82 10.20
CA PRO A 185 -2.94 -14.93 10.21
C PRO A 185 -3.56 -14.02 9.14
N ALA A 186 -4.82 -14.27 8.82
CA ALA A 186 -5.56 -13.41 7.91
C ALA A 186 -5.88 -12.07 8.57
N PHE A 187 -5.65 -10.98 7.84
CA PHE A 187 -6.04 -9.63 8.23
C PHE A 187 -6.89 -9.02 7.13
N GLU A 188 -7.78 -8.12 7.51
CA GLU A 188 -8.53 -7.29 6.57
C GLU A 188 -8.60 -5.85 7.06
N ILE A 189 -8.63 -4.91 6.13
CA ILE A 189 -9.12 -3.55 6.40
C ILE A 189 -10.63 -3.61 6.28
N ARG A 190 -11.35 -3.06 7.25
CA ARG A 190 -12.81 -3.01 7.28
C ARG A 190 -13.27 -1.62 7.68
N LEU A 191 -14.10 -1.02 6.83
CA LEU A 191 -14.62 0.32 7.04
C LEU A 191 -16.10 0.36 6.68
N ASP A 192 -16.86 1.21 7.38
CA ASP A 192 -18.24 1.49 7.04
C ASP A 192 -18.29 2.80 6.24
N TRP A 193 -18.47 2.68 4.94
CA TRP A 193 -18.46 3.78 3.99
C TRP A 193 -19.84 4.08 3.41
N ARG A 194 -20.05 5.33 3.04
CA ARG A 194 -21.14 5.74 2.17
C ARG A 194 -20.70 5.63 0.71
N LEU A 195 -21.66 5.70 -0.20
CA LEU A 195 -21.38 5.67 -1.64
C LEU A 195 -20.31 6.69 -2.06
N ALA A 196 -20.39 7.91 -1.53
CA ALA A 196 -19.45 8.99 -1.87
C ALA A 196 -17.99 8.63 -1.50
N ASP A 197 -17.79 7.94 -0.37
CA ASP A 197 -16.46 7.52 0.07
C ASP A 197 -15.88 6.47 -0.89
N LEU A 198 -16.69 5.50 -1.31
CA LEU A 198 -16.28 4.47 -2.26
C LEU A 198 -16.00 5.05 -3.65
N VAL A 199 -16.84 5.95 -4.15
CA VAL A 199 -16.62 6.66 -5.43
C VAL A 199 -15.34 7.48 -5.35
N GLY A 200 -15.13 8.22 -4.26
CA GLY A 200 -13.91 8.99 -4.03
C GLY A 200 -12.65 8.10 -4.04
N TYR A 201 -12.70 6.96 -3.36
CA TYR A 201 -11.61 5.99 -3.34
C TYR A 201 -11.32 5.41 -4.73
N VAL A 202 -12.34 4.94 -5.47
CA VAL A 202 -12.16 4.40 -6.82
C VAL A 202 -11.60 5.47 -7.77
N GLY A 203 -12.06 6.72 -7.64
CA GLY A 203 -11.54 7.86 -8.39
C GLY A 203 -10.05 8.14 -8.16
N THR A 204 -9.45 7.63 -7.06
CA THR A 204 -8.00 7.75 -6.82
C THR A 204 -7.16 6.68 -7.52
N TRP A 205 -7.77 5.71 -8.20
CA TRP A 205 -7.02 4.67 -8.88
C TRP A 205 -6.29 5.22 -10.10
N SER A 206 -5.00 4.87 -10.24
CA SER A 206 -4.18 5.31 -11.39
C SER A 206 -4.77 4.91 -12.73
N ALA A 207 -5.43 3.76 -12.81
CA ALA A 207 -6.12 3.30 -14.01
C ALA A 207 -7.36 4.13 -14.34
N VAL A 208 -8.07 4.68 -13.36
CA VAL A 208 -9.20 5.61 -13.58
C VAL A 208 -8.67 6.91 -14.15
N TRP A 209 -7.60 7.46 -13.59
CA TRP A 209 -6.96 8.65 -14.15
C TRP A 209 -6.51 8.42 -15.61
N ALA A 210 -5.86 7.29 -15.92
CA ALA A 210 -5.43 6.95 -17.26
C ALA A 210 -6.62 6.77 -18.24
N LEU A 211 -7.71 6.15 -17.78
CA LEU A 211 -8.97 6.04 -18.53
C LEU A 211 -9.54 7.43 -18.87
N GLU A 212 -9.61 8.33 -17.89
CA GLU A 212 -10.14 9.68 -18.08
C GLU A 212 -9.30 10.51 -19.08
N GLN A 213 -7.96 10.34 -19.06
CA GLN A 213 -7.08 10.97 -20.05
C GLN A 213 -7.30 10.43 -21.47
N ALA A 214 -7.58 9.14 -21.61
CA ALA A 214 -7.72 8.50 -22.91
C ALA A 214 -9.13 8.63 -23.52
N GLU A 215 -10.17 8.51 -22.71
CA GLU A 215 -11.57 8.39 -23.17
C GLU A 215 -12.50 9.47 -22.59
N GLY A 216 -11.98 10.36 -21.73
CA GLY A 216 -12.79 11.32 -20.98
C GLY A 216 -13.53 10.67 -19.81
N ARG A 217 -14.34 11.46 -19.12
CA ARG A 217 -15.01 11.06 -17.86
C ARG A 217 -16.20 10.12 -18.03
N GLY A 218 -16.73 10.00 -19.23
CA GLY A 218 -17.96 9.26 -19.52
C GLY A 218 -17.99 7.83 -18.95
N PRO A 219 -16.96 7.00 -19.17
CA PRO A 219 -16.93 5.63 -18.63
C PRO A 219 -16.93 5.58 -17.10
N PHE A 220 -16.19 6.45 -16.43
CA PHE A 220 -16.20 6.52 -14.95
C PHE A 220 -17.54 7.02 -14.41
N GLU A 221 -18.17 7.98 -15.05
CA GLU A 221 -19.51 8.45 -14.69
C GLU A 221 -20.58 7.37 -14.89
N ALA A 222 -20.45 6.55 -15.94
CA ALA A 222 -21.33 5.39 -16.15
C ALA A 222 -21.18 4.38 -14.99
N PHE A 223 -19.94 4.04 -14.62
CA PHE A 223 -19.65 3.22 -13.45
C PHE A 223 -20.27 3.80 -12.17
N CYS A 224 -20.13 5.09 -11.91
CA CYS A 224 -20.70 5.75 -10.73
C CYS A 224 -22.24 5.63 -10.69
N ARG A 225 -22.92 5.76 -11.85
CA ARG A 225 -24.38 5.57 -11.93
C ARG A 225 -24.81 4.13 -11.64
N GLU A 226 -24.08 3.14 -12.15
CA GLU A 226 -24.36 1.73 -11.89
C GLU A 226 -24.09 1.38 -10.43
N LEU A 227 -23.00 1.88 -9.88
CA LEU A 227 -22.64 1.69 -8.48
C LEU A 227 -23.70 2.30 -7.55
N ALA A 228 -24.25 3.49 -7.89
CA ALA A 228 -25.32 4.12 -7.13
C ALA A 228 -26.61 3.29 -7.13
N ARG A 229 -26.97 2.68 -8.26
CA ARG A 229 -28.11 1.76 -8.34
C ARG A 229 -27.91 0.51 -7.47
N ALA A 230 -26.72 -0.10 -7.52
CA ALA A 230 -26.38 -1.24 -6.70
C ALA A 230 -26.28 -0.90 -5.20
N TRP A 231 -25.86 0.33 -4.89
CA TRP A 231 -25.79 0.82 -3.51
C TRP A 231 -27.16 1.09 -2.92
N GLY A 232 -28.17 1.48 -3.71
CA GLY A 232 -29.50 1.81 -3.24
C GLY A 232 -29.55 3.16 -2.50
N THR A 233 -29.80 3.16 -1.18
CA THR A 233 -29.83 4.40 -0.40
C THR A 233 -28.43 4.99 -0.26
N VAL A 234 -28.11 6.03 -1.01
CA VAL A 234 -26.77 6.63 -1.14
C VAL A 234 -26.17 7.13 0.18
N THR A 235 -27.02 7.48 1.15
CA THR A 235 -26.62 7.93 2.49
C THR A 235 -26.41 6.79 3.49
N ALA A 236 -26.87 5.58 3.15
CA ALA A 236 -26.66 4.41 4.00
C ALA A 236 -25.19 3.99 3.97
N ALA A 237 -24.63 3.70 5.14
CA ALA A 237 -23.31 3.11 5.23
C ALA A 237 -23.36 1.62 4.88
N ARG A 238 -22.34 1.15 4.17
CA ARG A 238 -22.09 -0.27 3.90
C ARG A 238 -20.68 -0.65 4.32
N THR A 239 -20.53 -1.84 4.86
CA THR A 239 -19.21 -2.36 5.18
C THR A 239 -18.46 -2.71 3.91
N VAL A 240 -17.33 -2.05 3.69
CA VAL A 240 -16.36 -2.34 2.63
C VAL A 240 -15.12 -2.99 3.24
N ARG A 241 -14.47 -3.88 2.49
CA ARG A 241 -13.34 -4.68 2.97
C ARG A 241 -12.23 -4.75 1.96
N TRP A 242 -11.01 -4.86 2.47
CA TRP A 242 -9.80 -5.20 1.72
C TRP A 242 -9.07 -6.31 2.47
N PRO A 243 -9.18 -7.57 2.02
CA PRO A 243 -8.31 -8.62 2.52
C PRO A 243 -6.85 -8.22 2.31
N LEU A 244 -6.04 -8.32 3.36
CA LEU A 244 -4.62 -8.04 3.28
C LEU A 244 -3.87 -9.25 2.76
N MET A 245 -2.91 -8.99 1.90
CA MET A 245 -1.93 -9.94 1.43
C MET A 245 -0.63 -9.65 2.16
N LEU A 246 -0.07 -10.68 2.78
CA LEU A 246 1.14 -10.55 3.59
C LEU A 246 2.15 -11.60 3.19
N ARG A 247 3.40 -11.17 3.00
CA ARG A 247 4.56 -12.05 3.04
C ARG A 247 5.46 -11.57 4.16
N VAL A 248 5.68 -12.41 5.12
CA VAL A 248 6.45 -12.10 6.34
C VAL A 248 7.60 -13.07 6.42
N GLY A 249 8.79 -12.59 6.68
CA GLY A 249 9.97 -13.43 6.78
C GLY A 249 10.93 -12.97 7.86
N ARG A 250 11.83 -13.88 8.24
CA ARG A 250 12.90 -13.63 9.19
C ARG A 250 14.21 -13.41 8.45
N VAL A 251 14.90 -12.32 8.77
CA VAL A 251 16.20 -11.92 8.20
C VAL A 251 17.35 -12.58 8.94
#